data_d5a3c8c2f962d1fb0cd381257144f1c3
#
_entry.id   d5a3c8c2f962d1fb0cd381257144f1c3
#
_cell.length_a   1.000
_cell.length_b   1.000
_cell.length_c   1.000
_cell.angle_alpha   90.00
_cell.angle_beta   90.00
_cell.angle_gamma   90.00
#
_symmetry.space_group_name_H-M   'P 1'
#
loop_
_entity.id
_entity.type
_entity.pdbx_description
1 polymer ?
#
loop_
_entity_poly.entity_id
_entity_poly.type
_entity_poly.pdbx_seq_one_letter_code
_entity_poly.pdbx_strand_id
1 'polypeptide(L)' 'ILWGEMYLLSFTLDGENYITIKYIQRADDDRFVRLVSHNPHHSPKEIPADSIRALALVKASVRFNTMG' A
#
# COMPACT_ATOMS: atom_id res chain seq x y z
N ILE A 1 1.24 11.39 -0.70
CA ILE A 1 1.26 10.09 0.04
C ILE A 1 1.57 10.36 1.49
N LEU A 2 0.77 9.82 2.37
CA LEU A 2 1.07 9.82 3.79
C LEU A 2 1.82 8.53 4.10
N TRP A 3 3.07 8.66 4.48
CA TRP A 3 3.92 7.50 4.71
C TRP A 3 3.47 6.72 5.95
N GLY A 4 3.42 5.41 5.80
CA GLY A 4 3.01 4.53 6.90
C GLY A 4 1.52 4.25 6.97
N GLU A 5 0.73 4.88 6.11
CA GLU A 5 -0.70 4.67 6.09
C GLU A 5 -1.09 3.59 5.09
N MET A 6 -2.28 3.04 5.26
CA MET A 6 -2.77 1.97 4.39
C MET A 6 -3.45 2.57 3.17
N TYR A 7 -3.13 2.01 2.03
CA TYR A 7 -3.69 2.45 0.75
C TYR A 7 -4.23 1.30 -0.06
N LEU A 8 -5.33 1.56 -0.75
CA LEU A 8 -5.76 0.73 -1.86
C LEU A 8 -5.01 1.29 -3.06
N LEU A 9 -4.22 0.49 -3.72
CA LEU A 9 -3.42 0.98 -4.83
C LEU A 9 -3.51 0.07 -6.04
N SER A 10 -3.41 0.70 -7.21
CA SER A 10 -3.32 0.02 -8.48
C SER A 10 -1.97 0.39 -9.08
N PHE A 11 -1.23 -0.59 -9.51
CA PHE A 11 0.08 -0.35 -10.13
C PHE A 11 0.33 -1.34 -11.25
N THR A 12 1.25 -0.99 -12.13
CA THR A 12 1.60 -1.81 -13.28
C THR A 12 3.07 -2.17 -13.21
N LEU A 13 3.37 -3.46 -13.25
CA LEU A 13 4.74 -3.94 -13.33
C LEU A 13 4.83 -4.96 -14.44
N ASP A 14 5.86 -4.83 -15.27
CA ASP A 14 6.12 -5.76 -16.39
C ASP A 14 4.89 -6.00 -17.24
N GLY A 15 4.13 -4.96 -17.49
CA GLY A 15 2.94 -5.04 -18.33
C GLY A 15 1.71 -5.60 -17.66
N GLU A 16 1.79 -5.96 -16.39
CA GLU A 16 0.66 -6.47 -15.66
C GLU A 16 0.13 -5.49 -14.64
N ASN A 17 -1.18 -5.46 -14.49
CA ASN A 17 -1.83 -4.57 -13.54
C ASN A 17 -2.14 -5.31 -12.25
N TYR A 18 -1.87 -4.65 -11.15
CA TYR A 18 -2.12 -5.22 -9.83
C TYR A 18 -2.99 -4.25 -9.02
N ILE A 19 -3.87 -4.80 -8.22
CA ILE A 19 -4.66 -4.01 -7.28
C ILE A 19 -4.48 -4.68 -5.92
N THR A 20 -4.10 -3.90 -4.93
CA THR A 20 -3.83 -4.45 -3.60
C THR A 20 -4.04 -3.40 -2.52
N ILE A 21 -4.13 -3.85 -1.27
CA ILE A 21 -4.19 -2.97 -0.12
C ILE A 21 -2.91 -3.20 0.68
N LYS A 22 -2.12 -2.17 0.83
CA LYS A 22 -0.84 -2.25 1.53
C LYS A 22 -0.55 -0.96 2.26
N TYR A 23 0.30 -1.04 3.27
CA TYR A 23 0.88 0.15 3.85
C TYR A 23 1.95 0.63 2.91
N ILE A 24 2.01 1.92 2.67
CA ILE A 24 3.04 2.50 1.80
C ILE A 24 4.04 3.22 2.69
N GLN A 25 5.28 2.81 2.61
CA GLN A 25 6.37 3.42 3.37
C GLN A 25 7.40 4.01 2.42
N ARG A 26 8.16 4.97 2.93
CA ARG A 26 9.20 5.58 2.16
C ARG A 26 10.32 4.57 1.96
N ALA A 27 10.80 4.41 0.75
CA ALA A 27 11.98 3.61 0.47
C ALA A 27 13.22 4.48 0.57
N ASP A 28 14.39 3.84 0.59
CA ASP A 28 15.65 4.59 0.65
C ASP A 28 15.87 5.42 -0.60
N ASP A 29 15.39 4.93 -1.74
CA ASP A 29 15.52 5.64 -3.00
C ASP A 29 14.18 6.30 -3.30
N ASP A 30 14.19 7.61 -3.55
CA ASP A 30 12.97 8.37 -3.80
C ASP A 30 12.21 7.91 -5.05
N ARG A 31 12.83 7.15 -5.91
CA ARG A 31 12.16 6.63 -7.09
C ARG A 31 11.31 5.41 -6.80
N PHE A 32 11.40 4.87 -5.59
CA PHE A 32 10.67 3.68 -5.19
C PHE A 32 9.82 3.94 -3.96
N VAL A 33 8.80 3.12 -3.79
CA VAL A 33 8.03 3.09 -2.55
C VAL A 33 8.03 1.67 -2.02
N ARG A 34 7.92 1.51 -0.73
CA ARG A 34 7.91 0.20 -0.10
C ARG A 34 6.49 -0.16 0.28
N LEU A 35 6.04 -1.31 -0.19
CA LEU A 35 4.73 -1.83 0.13
C LEU A 35 4.87 -2.88 1.23
N VAL A 36 4.18 -2.67 2.33
CA VAL A 36 4.25 -3.56 3.47
C VAL A 36 2.89 -4.20 3.69
N SER A 37 2.89 -5.53 3.73
CA SER A 37 1.66 -6.25 3.96
C SER A 37 1.27 -6.19 5.42
N HIS A 38 -0.02 -6.23 5.68
CA HIS A 38 -0.49 -6.35 7.05
C HIS A 38 -0.11 -7.72 7.61
N ASN A 39 0.08 -8.72 6.77
CA ASN A 39 0.47 -10.05 7.21
C ASN A 39 1.98 -10.09 7.41
N PRO A 40 2.47 -10.36 8.62
CA PRO A 40 3.90 -10.35 8.88
C PRO A 40 4.68 -11.45 8.17
N HIS A 41 4.00 -12.44 7.59
CA HIS A 41 4.69 -13.49 6.86
C HIS A 41 5.05 -13.07 5.43
N HIS A 42 4.59 -11.90 4.99
CA HIS A 42 4.93 -11.43 3.66
C HIS A 42 6.05 -10.39 3.76
N SER A 43 7.09 -10.58 2.98
CA SER A 43 8.20 -9.62 2.95
C SER A 43 7.79 -8.32 2.28
N PRO A 44 8.33 -7.19 2.71
CA PRO A 44 8.08 -5.93 2.04
C PRO A 44 8.56 -5.99 0.59
N LYS A 45 7.87 -5.24 -0.28
CA LYS A 45 8.21 -5.20 -1.69
C LYS A 45 8.36 -3.74 -2.09
N GLU A 46 9.40 -3.43 -2.84
CA GLU A 46 9.58 -2.08 -3.36
C GLU A 46 9.18 -2.05 -4.82
N ILE A 47 8.43 -1.03 -5.19
CA ILE A 47 8.02 -0.82 -6.58
C ILE A 47 8.38 0.60 -6.99
N PRO A 48 8.60 0.83 -8.31
CA PRO A 48 8.83 2.19 -8.77
C PRO A 48 7.61 3.07 -8.46
N ALA A 49 7.86 4.26 -7.95
CA ALA A 49 6.78 5.18 -7.63
C ALA A 49 5.95 5.53 -8.85
N ASP A 50 6.58 5.61 -10.03
CA ASP A 50 5.87 5.95 -11.25
C ASP A 50 5.08 4.78 -11.83
N SER A 51 5.16 3.58 -11.23
CA SER A 51 4.33 2.46 -11.65
C SER A 51 2.92 2.54 -11.07
N ILE A 52 2.71 3.41 -10.09
CA ILE A 52 1.43 3.54 -9.43
C ILE A 52 0.45 4.28 -10.35
N ARG A 53 -0.72 3.69 -10.55
CA ARG A 53 -1.76 4.26 -11.40
C ARG A 53 -2.83 4.98 -10.61
N ALA A 54 -3.16 4.48 -9.45
CA ALA A 54 -4.20 5.06 -8.61
C ALA A 54 -3.94 4.73 -7.15
N LEU A 55 -4.29 5.67 -6.27
CA LEU A 55 -4.16 5.50 -4.83
C LEU A 55 -5.41 6.00 -4.16
N ALA A 56 -5.87 5.29 -3.16
CA ALA A 56 -6.95 5.75 -2.29
C ALA A 56 -6.57 5.43 -0.86
N LEU A 57 -6.53 6.44 -0.02
CA LEU A 57 -6.23 6.26 1.40
C LEU A 57 -7.38 5.48 2.04
N VAL A 58 -7.04 4.40 2.71
CA VAL A 58 -8.06 3.61 3.36
C VAL A 58 -8.28 4.19 4.74
N LYS A 59 -9.42 4.82 4.94
CA LYS A 59 -9.77 5.28 6.24
C LYS A 59 -10.66 4.24 6.82
N ALA A 60 -10.07 3.29 7.47
CA ALA A 60 -10.84 2.29 8.13
C ALA A 60 -11.24 2.81 9.48
N SER A 61 -12.45 3.19 9.63
CA SER A 61 -12.92 3.35 10.95
C SER A 61 -13.54 2.01 11.27
N VAL A 62 -12.77 1.22 11.94
CA VAL A 62 -13.29 -0.01 12.44
C VAL A 62 -14.04 0.34 13.66
N ARG A 63 -15.33 0.30 13.55
CA ARG A 63 -16.11 0.58 14.65
C ARG A 63 -16.54 -0.71 15.20
N PHE A 64 -16.05 -1.03 16.36
CA PHE A 64 -16.50 -2.18 17.02
C PHE A 64 -17.74 -1.82 17.76
N ASN A 65 -18.81 -2.24 17.29
CA ASN A 65 -20.00 -2.15 18.03
C ASN A 65 -20.07 -3.32 18.87
N THR A 66 -19.40 -3.24 19.95
CA THR A 66 -19.61 -4.24 20.89
C THR A 66 -20.85 -3.89 21.55
N MET A 67 -21.88 -4.14 21.05
CA MET A 67 -22.99 -3.90 21.68
C MET A 67 -23.13 -4.66 22.71
N GLY A 68 -22.49 -4.30 23.26
CA GLY A 68 -22.67 -5.17 24.33
C GLY A 68 -23.23 -4.78 24.43
#